data_76d650389407233f951c4a1b0ff0e705
#
_entry.id   76d650389407233f951c4a1b0ff0e705
#
_cell.length_a   1.000
_cell.length_b   1.000
_cell.length_c   1.000
_cell.angle_alpha   90.00
_cell.angle_beta   90.00
_cell.angle_gamma   90.00
#
_symmetry.space_group_name_H-M   'P 1'
#
loop_
_entity.id
_entity.type
_entity.pdbx_description
1 polymer ?
#
loop_
_entity_poly.entity_id
_entity_poly.type
_entity_poly.pdbx_seq_one_letter_code
_entity_poly.pdbx_strand_id
1 'polypeptide(L)'
;MNKKIGNSEQLCTAIRSQITEGRAAGARIITVSNGRLHFILTESNALDVLRLWHGGTNCGFVSKAGLFTPSTEEFCHNFPAGMLYTCGLDAIGGVEGHYPHGRLHRTPAEIVEFNVGEVGVKIVAETKDAALFGPNLVLTRTLETAAGSDELRITDVLENRAFRDEPYCLLYHINLGYPLVDVGAKVEGKIVKTLPRNAWAEKQMPKMLEVEPPADNFEEVCYFHETADGVLSLVNRKLGKRFTVKSSHKRFVEWKSRASGDFTVALEPCTSWLDDKLRFSTLKPGGRVRSTVVLRVEDL
;
A
#
# COMPACT_ATOMS: atom_id res chain seq x y z
N MET A 1 -21.31 27.47 4.35
CA MET A 1 -21.58 27.25 2.90
C MET A 1 -20.81 28.30 2.09
N ASN A 2 -19.94 27.86 1.19
CA ASN A 2 -19.11 28.73 0.35
C ASN A 2 -19.99 29.30 -0.78
N LYS A 3 -20.28 30.62 -0.74
CA LYS A 3 -21.17 31.28 -1.72
C LYS A 3 -20.66 31.27 -3.18
N LYS A 4 -19.40 30.85 -3.40
CA LYS A 4 -18.78 30.75 -4.74
C LYS A 4 -18.99 29.40 -5.40
N ILE A 5 -19.48 28.41 -4.66
CA ILE A 5 -19.55 27.01 -5.09
C ILE A 5 -20.98 26.52 -5.00
N GLY A 6 -21.57 26.18 -6.13
CA GLY A 6 -22.89 25.57 -6.22
C GLY A 6 -22.87 24.04 -6.21
N ASN A 7 -21.69 23.43 -6.49
CA ASN A 7 -21.47 21.99 -6.47
C ASN A 7 -20.15 21.69 -5.75
N SER A 8 -20.20 20.91 -4.66
CA SER A 8 -19.04 20.53 -3.85
C SER A 8 -17.99 19.71 -4.61
N GLU A 9 -18.34 19.10 -5.73
CA GLU A 9 -17.40 18.38 -6.61
C GLU A 9 -16.32 19.29 -7.20
N GLN A 10 -16.50 20.62 -7.14
CA GLN A 10 -15.44 21.58 -7.48
C GLN A 10 -14.27 21.56 -6.47
N LEU A 11 -14.45 21.01 -5.27
CA LEU A 11 -13.42 20.90 -4.23
C LEU A 11 -12.91 19.48 -4.10
N CYS A 12 -13.84 18.52 -3.96
CA CYS A 12 -13.54 17.11 -3.82
C CYS A 12 -14.46 16.29 -4.71
N THR A 13 -13.89 15.32 -5.40
CA THR A 13 -14.66 14.36 -6.20
C THR A 13 -14.28 12.93 -5.86
N ALA A 14 -15.25 12.02 -5.96
CA ALA A 14 -15.00 10.58 -5.97
C ALA A 14 -16.00 9.94 -6.93
N ILE A 15 -15.50 9.29 -7.98
CA ILE A 15 -16.31 8.72 -9.06
C ILE A 15 -16.04 7.22 -9.12
N ARG A 16 -17.09 6.41 -8.90
CA ARG A 16 -17.05 4.96 -9.10
C ARG A 16 -17.23 4.65 -10.58
N SER A 17 -16.38 3.77 -11.11
CA SER A 17 -16.42 3.36 -12.51
C SER A 17 -15.95 1.93 -12.69
N GLN A 18 -16.14 1.40 -13.88
CA GLN A 18 -15.66 0.07 -14.26
C GLN A 18 -14.82 0.18 -15.52
N ILE A 19 -13.68 -0.52 -15.55
CA ILE A 19 -12.85 -0.61 -16.76
C ILE A 19 -13.52 -1.56 -17.73
N THR A 20 -13.77 -1.10 -18.96
CA THR A 20 -14.56 -1.85 -19.96
C THR A 20 -13.71 -2.69 -20.90
N GLU A 21 -12.43 -2.35 -21.08
CA GLU A 21 -11.56 -2.96 -22.08
C GLU A 21 -10.17 -3.29 -21.55
N GLY A 22 -9.44 -4.14 -22.28
CA GLY A 22 -8.07 -4.52 -21.98
C GLY A 22 -7.95 -5.53 -20.85
N ARG A 23 -6.71 -5.70 -20.33
CA ARG A 23 -6.39 -6.71 -19.30
C ARG A 23 -7.10 -6.48 -17.96
N ALA A 24 -7.50 -5.25 -17.70
CA ALA A 24 -8.21 -4.86 -16.50
C ALA A 24 -9.74 -4.80 -16.68
N ALA A 25 -10.28 -5.27 -17.80
CA ALA A 25 -11.73 -5.26 -18.04
C ALA A 25 -12.50 -5.94 -16.90
N GLY A 26 -13.57 -5.29 -16.44
CA GLY A 26 -14.36 -5.73 -15.29
C GLY A 26 -13.89 -5.19 -13.94
N ALA A 27 -12.67 -4.68 -13.81
CA ALA A 27 -12.19 -4.10 -12.56
C ALA A 27 -13.00 -2.86 -12.19
N ARG A 28 -13.48 -2.83 -10.93
CA ARG A 28 -14.19 -1.68 -10.36
C ARG A 28 -13.21 -0.77 -9.67
N ILE A 29 -13.24 0.51 -10.01
CA ILE A 29 -12.33 1.52 -9.49
C ILE A 29 -13.08 2.75 -8.98
N ILE A 30 -12.42 3.50 -8.10
CA ILE A 30 -12.89 4.80 -7.63
C ILE A 30 -11.78 5.82 -7.88
N THR A 31 -12.07 6.82 -8.69
CA THR A 31 -11.16 7.94 -8.93
C THR A 31 -11.50 9.06 -7.96
N VAL A 32 -10.52 9.50 -7.17
CA VAL A 32 -10.68 10.52 -6.13
C VAL A 32 -9.76 11.69 -6.39
N SER A 33 -10.28 12.91 -6.18
CA SER A 33 -9.49 14.14 -6.13
C SER A 33 -9.92 14.99 -4.95
N ASN A 34 -8.97 15.53 -4.21
CA ASN A 34 -9.22 16.49 -3.12
C ASN A 34 -8.63 17.88 -3.40
N GLY A 35 -8.20 18.14 -4.67
CA GLY A 35 -7.57 19.38 -5.09
C GLY A 35 -6.03 19.40 -4.96
N ARG A 36 -5.42 18.52 -4.16
CA ARG A 36 -3.96 18.34 -4.02
C ARG A 36 -3.54 16.94 -4.40
N LEU A 37 -4.21 15.95 -3.86
CA LEU A 37 -4.04 14.54 -4.20
C LEU A 37 -5.05 14.13 -5.26
N HIS A 38 -4.60 13.34 -6.21
CA HIS A 38 -5.41 12.57 -7.13
C HIS A 38 -5.03 11.11 -7.00
N PHE A 39 -5.99 10.21 -6.78
CA PHE A 39 -5.68 8.79 -6.61
C PHE A 39 -6.80 7.90 -7.12
N ILE A 40 -6.44 6.66 -7.43
CA ILE A 40 -7.37 5.63 -7.92
C ILE A 40 -7.34 4.46 -6.95
N LEU A 41 -8.51 4.09 -6.44
CA LEU A 41 -8.73 2.91 -5.62
C LEU A 41 -9.24 1.76 -6.48
N THR A 42 -9.01 0.52 -6.04
CA THR A 42 -9.62 -0.66 -6.65
C THR A 42 -10.54 -1.36 -5.65
N GLU A 43 -11.84 -1.46 -5.99
CA GLU A 43 -12.79 -2.27 -5.22
C GLU A 43 -12.55 -3.77 -5.42
N SER A 44 -11.87 -4.16 -6.51
CA SER A 44 -11.59 -5.55 -6.83
C SER A 44 -10.47 -6.16 -5.98
N ASN A 45 -9.71 -5.33 -5.26
CA ASN A 45 -8.52 -5.72 -4.51
C ASN A 45 -8.47 -4.98 -3.16
N ALA A 46 -9.20 -5.44 -2.16
CA ALA A 46 -9.21 -4.94 -0.77
C ALA A 46 -9.28 -3.40 -0.61
N LEU A 47 -9.86 -2.69 -1.56
CA LEU A 47 -9.85 -1.23 -1.65
C LEU A 47 -8.42 -0.63 -1.62
N ASP A 48 -7.48 -1.25 -2.31
CA ASP A 48 -6.11 -0.78 -2.43
C ASP A 48 -5.98 0.46 -3.31
N VAL A 49 -4.87 1.20 -3.15
CA VAL A 49 -4.57 2.41 -3.92
C VAL A 49 -3.72 2.05 -5.13
N LEU A 50 -4.31 2.03 -6.32
CA LEU A 50 -3.62 1.69 -7.56
C LEU A 50 -2.66 2.79 -8.02
N ARG A 51 -3.03 4.05 -7.86
CA ARG A 51 -2.30 5.22 -8.34
C ARG A 51 -2.42 6.35 -7.33
N LEU A 52 -1.38 7.16 -7.22
CA LEU A 52 -1.41 8.40 -6.46
C LEU A 52 -0.53 9.44 -7.14
N TRP A 53 -1.09 10.64 -7.32
CA TRP A 53 -0.40 11.83 -7.80
C TRP A 53 -0.55 12.96 -6.79
N HIS A 54 0.48 13.78 -6.68
CA HIS A 54 0.48 15.01 -5.89
C HIS A 54 0.88 16.17 -6.78
N GLY A 55 -0.02 17.14 -6.98
CA GLY A 55 0.21 18.27 -7.88
C GLY A 55 0.63 17.84 -9.30
N GLY A 56 0.02 16.76 -9.83
CA GLY A 56 0.34 16.19 -11.14
C GLY A 56 1.58 15.28 -11.18
N THR A 57 2.39 15.23 -10.12
CA THR A 57 3.56 14.35 -10.03
C THR A 57 3.13 12.94 -9.61
N ASN A 58 3.47 11.92 -10.41
CA ASN A 58 3.25 10.52 -10.02
C ASN A 58 4.13 10.14 -8.81
N CYS A 59 3.53 9.49 -7.83
CA CYS A 59 4.23 9.01 -6.64
C CYS A 59 4.36 7.49 -6.59
N GLY A 60 3.44 6.77 -7.26
CA GLY A 60 3.35 5.31 -7.16
C GLY A 60 4.08 4.57 -8.28
N PHE A 61 4.62 3.41 -7.94
CA PHE A 61 5.15 2.47 -8.91
C PHE A 61 4.01 1.69 -9.56
N VAL A 62 4.14 1.49 -10.86
CA VAL A 62 3.26 0.65 -11.66
C VAL A 62 4.12 -0.40 -12.32
N SER A 63 3.90 -1.66 -12.00
CA SER A 63 4.63 -2.74 -12.66
C SER A 63 4.27 -2.83 -14.14
N LYS A 64 5.14 -3.41 -14.94
CA LYS A 64 4.86 -3.69 -16.36
C LYS A 64 3.71 -4.67 -16.57
N ALA A 65 3.33 -5.46 -15.54
CA ALA A 65 2.13 -6.30 -15.58
C ALA A 65 0.85 -5.46 -15.60
N GLY A 66 0.83 -4.33 -14.87
CA GLY A 66 -0.35 -3.49 -14.71
C GLY A 66 -1.48 -4.18 -13.92
N LEU A 67 -2.64 -3.54 -13.88
CA LEU A 67 -3.84 -4.15 -13.32
C LEU A 67 -4.37 -5.24 -14.26
N PHE A 68 -4.68 -6.40 -13.71
CA PHE A 68 -5.18 -7.54 -14.44
C PHE A 68 -6.40 -8.16 -13.77
N THR A 69 -7.41 -8.50 -14.58
CA THR A 69 -8.65 -9.16 -14.14
C THR A 69 -9.10 -10.14 -15.23
N PRO A 70 -9.37 -11.41 -14.95
CA PRO A 70 -9.22 -12.09 -13.68
C PRO A 70 -7.75 -12.35 -13.33
N SER A 71 -7.48 -12.51 -12.06
CA SER A 71 -6.14 -12.85 -11.57
C SER A 71 -5.74 -14.27 -12.02
N THR A 72 -4.52 -14.43 -12.53
CA THR A 72 -3.91 -15.73 -12.79
C THR A 72 -3.26 -16.30 -11.53
N GLU A 73 -2.77 -17.54 -11.59
CA GLU A 73 -2.08 -18.14 -10.45
C GLU A 73 -0.65 -17.62 -10.27
N GLU A 74 -0.04 -17.05 -11.32
CA GLU A 74 1.33 -16.56 -11.28
C GLU A 74 1.41 -15.14 -10.72
N PHE A 75 2.04 -15.00 -9.57
CA PHE A 75 2.18 -13.72 -8.87
C PHE A 75 2.79 -12.61 -9.73
N CYS A 76 3.93 -12.87 -10.38
CA CYS A 76 4.63 -11.85 -11.16
C CYS A 76 3.83 -11.33 -12.36
N HIS A 77 2.91 -12.13 -12.91
CA HIS A 77 1.99 -11.70 -13.95
C HIS A 77 0.77 -10.94 -13.45
N ASN A 78 0.52 -10.97 -12.14
CA ASN A 78 -0.64 -10.36 -11.49
C ASN A 78 -0.26 -9.26 -10.50
N PHE A 79 1.01 -8.98 -10.29
CA PHE A 79 1.44 -7.94 -9.37
C PHE A 79 1.36 -6.56 -10.05
N PRO A 80 0.29 -5.79 -9.84
CA PRO A 80 0.15 -4.46 -10.43
C PRO A 80 1.07 -3.45 -9.77
N ALA A 81 1.68 -3.79 -8.65
CA ALA A 81 2.24 -2.89 -7.66
C ALA A 81 1.18 -1.89 -7.17
N GLY A 82 1.17 -0.67 -7.70
CA GLY A 82 0.27 0.37 -7.20
C GLY A 82 0.87 1.08 -5.99
N MET A 83 0.26 2.19 -5.56
CA MET A 83 0.70 2.93 -4.38
C MET A 83 0.53 2.12 -3.10
N LEU A 84 -0.52 1.32 -2.98
CA LEU A 84 -0.75 0.39 -1.89
C LEU A 84 -1.19 -0.96 -2.46
N TYR A 85 -0.55 -2.01 -1.99
CA TYR A 85 -0.89 -3.41 -2.21
C TYR A 85 -0.90 -4.10 -0.86
N THR A 86 -2.09 -4.46 -0.36
CA THR A 86 -2.25 -4.98 1.01
C THR A 86 -2.02 -6.48 1.05
N CYS A 87 -0.99 -6.91 1.78
CA CYS A 87 -0.59 -8.31 1.93
C CYS A 87 -1.13 -8.91 3.23
N GLY A 88 -1.51 -10.15 3.19
CA GLY A 88 -2.06 -10.89 4.34
C GLY A 88 -3.32 -11.67 3.92
N LEU A 89 -4.11 -12.19 4.81
CA LEU A 89 -3.93 -12.34 6.27
C LEU A 89 -3.21 -13.65 6.60
N ASP A 90 -3.06 -14.51 5.61
CA ASP A 90 -2.47 -15.86 5.70
C ASP A 90 -0.97 -15.90 5.29
N ALA A 91 -0.47 -14.89 4.57
CA ALA A 91 0.95 -14.78 4.22
C ALA A 91 1.36 -13.34 3.90
N ILE A 92 2.65 -13.03 4.11
CA ILE A 92 3.37 -11.88 3.58
C ILE A 92 4.67 -12.37 2.94
N GLY A 93 5.02 -11.85 1.75
CA GLY A 93 6.16 -12.38 0.98
C GLY A 93 5.90 -13.78 0.41
N GLY A 94 6.96 -14.42 -0.08
CA GLY A 94 6.92 -15.79 -0.61
C GLY A 94 7.02 -16.81 0.53
N VAL A 95 5.94 -17.52 0.83
CA VAL A 95 5.85 -18.55 1.86
C VAL A 95 5.35 -19.83 1.20
N GLU A 96 6.05 -20.96 1.43
CA GLU A 96 5.66 -22.25 0.88
C GLU A 96 4.23 -22.64 1.29
N GLY A 97 3.46 -23.14 0.35
CA GLY A 97 2.05 -23.53 0.55
C GLY A 97 1.05 -22.37 0.55
N HIS A 98 1.52 -21.13 0.37
CA HIS A 98 0.67 -19.94 0.30
C HIS A 98 0.88 -19.20 -1.04
N TYR A 99 -0.16 -18.48 -1.47
CA TYR A 99 0.02 -17.52 -2.56
C TYR A 99 0.94 -16.37 -2.07
N PRO A 100 1.90 -15.93 -2.89
CA PRO A 100 2.81 -14.86 -2.49
C PRO A 100 2.03 -13.62 -2.01
N HIS A 101 2.42 -13.10 -0.85
CA HIS A 101 1.74 -12.00 -0.14
C HIS A 101 0.31 -12.30 0.35
N GLY A 102 -0.12 -13.56 0.34
CA GLY A 102 -1.43 -13.97 0.87
C GLY A 102 -2.60 -13.71 -0.08
N ARG A 103 -3.82 -13.72 0.45
CA ARG A 103 -5.06 -13.65 -0.35
C ARG A 103 -5.75 -12.29 -0.32
N LEU A 104 -5.43 -11.42 0.64
CA LEU A 104 -6.22 -10.21 0.91
C LEU A 104 -6.33 -9.30 -0.32
N HIS A 105 -5.21 -9.05 -0.99
CA HIS A 105 -5.14 -8.22 -2.20
C HIS A 105 -5.88 -8.81 -3.42
N ARG A 106 -6.33 -10.08 -3.35
CA ARG A 106 -7.14 -10.74 -4.38
C ARG A 106 -8.61 -10.80 -4.01
N THR A 107 -8.97 -10.26 -2.85
CA THR A 107 -10.32 -10.29 -2.32
C THR A 107 -11.02 -8.96 -2.59
N PRO A 108 -12.16 -8.97 -3.30
CA PRO A 108 -12.92 -7.75 -3.53
C PRO A 108 -13.42 -7.12 -2.22
N ALA A 109 -13.45 -5.80 -2.20
CA ALA A 109 -14.02 -5.01 -1.13
C ALA A 109 -15.48 -4.65 -1.43
N GLU A 110 -16.31 -4.62 -0.39
CA GLU A 110 -17.69 -4.15 -0.42
C GLU A 110 -17.75 -2.74 0.19
N ILE A 111 -18.18 -1.74 -0.59
CA ILE A 111 -18.32 -0.37 -0.11
C ILE A 111 -19.52 -0.27 0.82
N VAL A 112 -19.28 0.13 2.09
CA VAL A 112 -20.33 0.29 3.12
C VAL A 112 -20.63 1.75 3.44
N GLU A 113 -19.69 2.67 3.15
CA GLU A 113 -19.89 4.12 3.29
C GLU A 113 -19.15 4.85 2.15
N PHE A 114 -19.81 5.86 1.56
CA PHE A 114 -19.24 6.63 0.46
C PHE A 114 -19.64 8.10 0.60
N ASN A 115 -18.82 8.89 1.27
CA ASN A 115 -19.09 10.29 1.55
C ASN A 115 -18.11 11.20 0.82
N VAL A 116 -18.65 12.13 0.04
CA VAL A 116 -17.91 13.17 -0.69
C VAL A 116 -18.56 14.51 -0.43
N GLY A 117 -17.79 15.52 -0.06
CA GLY A 117 -18.32 16.84 0.24
C GLY A 117 -17.27 17.94 0.29
N GLU A 118 -17.68 19.13 0.70
CA GLU A 118 -16.80 20.32 0.78
C GLU A 118 -15.60 20.13 1.70
N VAL A 119 -15.72 19.26 2.72
CA VAL A 119 -14.67 19.04 3.73
C VAL A 119 -13.68 17.94 3.35
N GLY A 120 -14.04 17.08 2.40
CA GLY A 120 -13.17 15.97 1.97
C GLY A 120 -13.93 14.75 1.48
N VAL A 121 -13.21 13.64 1.41
CA VAL A 121 -13.71 12.33 0.99
C VAL A 121 -13.47 11.32 2.10
N LYS A 122 -14.50 10.50 2.39
CA LYS A 122 -14.43 9.34 3.27
C LYS A 122 -15.08 8.15 2.61
N ILE A 123 -14.34 7.07 2.46
CA ILE A 123 -14.81 5.80 1.88
C ILE A 123 -14.53 4.69 2.88
N VAL A 124 -15.54 3.88 3.20
CA VAL A 124 -15.40 2.71 4.06
C VAL A 124 -15.79 1.47 3.29
N ALA A 125 -14.97 0.43 3.39
CA ALA A 125 -15.23 -0.86 2.76
C ALA A 125 -14.90 -2.03 3.68
N GLU A 126 -15.60 -3.14 3.51
CA GLU A 126 -15.29 -4.42 4.14
C GLU A 126 -14.69 -5.39 3.11
N THR A 127 -13.59 -6.06 3.51
CA THR A 127 -12.98 -7.16 2.78
C THR A 127 -13.01 -8.40 3.66
N LYS A 128 -13.55 -9.51 3.16
CA LYS A 128 -13.79 -10.73 3.95
C LYS A 128 -12.81 -11.84 3.52
N ASP A 129 -11.94 -12.27 4.43
CA ASP A 129 -11.18 -13.53 4.29
C ASP A 129 -11.94 -14.61 5.07
N ALA A 130 -12.83 -15.30 4.36
CA ALA A 130 -13.70 -16.31 4.95
C ALA A 130 -13.78 -17.57 4.08
N ALA A 131 -13.79 -18.73 4.73
CA ALA A 131 -13.91 -20.02 4.06
C ALA A 131 -14.79 -21.00 4.85
N LEU A 132 -15.45 -21.92 4.14
CA LEU A 132 -16.16 -23.03 4.78
C LEU A 132 -15.17 -23.87 5.60
N PHE A 133 -15.49 -24.09 6.89
CA PHE A 133 -14.61 -24.73 7.90
C PHE A 133 -13.25 -24.02 8.09
N GLY A 134 -13.10 -22.81 7.57
CA GLY A 134 -11.90 -22.01 7.59
C GLY A 134 -12.02 -20.73 8.44
N PRO A 135 -11.20 -19.70 8.14
CA PRO A 135 -11.24 -18.42 8.82
C PRO A 135 -12.56 -17.68 8.55
N ASN A 136 -12.84 -16.68 9.39
CA ASN A 136 -13.86 -15.66 9.15
C ASN A 136 -13.32 -14.33 9.70
N LEU A 137 -12.37 -13.75 8.97
CA LEU A 137 -11.73 -12.48 9.27
C LEU A 137 -12.30 -11.38 8.37
N VAL A 138 -12.65 -10.25 8.95
CA VAL A 138 -13.19 -9.11 8.21
C VAL A 138 -12.31 -7.89 8.45
N LEU A 139 -11.76 -7.34 7.36
CA LEU A 139 -11.03 -6.10 7.35
C LEU A 139 -11.98 -4.97 6.96
N THR A 140 -12.27 -4.06 7.90
CA THR A 140 -12.99 -2.81 7.61
C THR A 140 -11.95 -1.71 7.39
N ARG A 141 -11.83 -1.23 6.16
CA ARG A 141 -10.91 -0.16 5.74
C ARG A 141 -11.65 1.16 5.61
N THR A 142 -11.13 2.18 6.27
CA THR A 142 -11.55 3.58 6.10
C THR A 142 -10.44 4.35 5.39
N LEU A 143 -10.78 4.98 4.27
CA LEU A 143 -9.90 5.90 3.52
C LEU A 143 -10.45 7.30 3.65
N GLU A 144 -9.62 8.25 4.12
CA GLU A 144 -10.03 9.63 4.38
C GLU A 144 -8.96 10.61 3.84
N THR A 145 -9.44 11.66 3.21
CA THR A 145 -8.63 12.83 2.84
C THR A 145 -9.45 14.10 2.95
N ALA A 146 -8.90 15.15 3.56
CA ALA A 146 -9.58 16.45 3.60
C ALA A 146 -9.38 17.23 2.29
N ALA A 147 -10.27 18.15 2.00
CA ALA A 147 -10.14 19.05 0.86
C ALA A 147 -8.83 19.85 0.94
N GLY A 148 -8.05 19.84 -0.14
CA GLY A 148 -6.76 20.54 -0.23
C GLY A 148 -5.65 19.94 0.63
N SER A 149 -5.85 18.77 1.24
CA SER A 149 -4.84 18.10 2.07
C SER A 149 -3.80 17.37 1.22
N ASP A 150 -2.57 17.32 1.74
CA ASP A 150 -1.47 16.52 1.20
C ASP A 150 -1.43 15.10 1.82
N GLU A 151 -2.47 14.70 2.57
CA GLU A 151 -2.54 13.43 3.29
C GLU A 151 -3.68 12.54 2.80
N LEU A 152 -3.38 11.25 2.66
CA LEU A 152 -4.36 10.15 2.59
C LEU A 152 -4.19 9.29 3.85
N ARG A 153 -5.24 9.19 4.64
CA ARG A 153 -5.28 8.35 5.85
C ARG A 153 -6.01 7.05 5.55
N ILE A 154 -5.38 5.95 5.93
CA ILE A 154 -5.93 4.60 5.85
C ILE A 154 -6.05 4.09 7.28
N THR A 155 -7.25 3.71 7.69
CA THR A 155 -7.50 3.08 8.99
C THR A 155 -8.16 1.75 8.75
N ASP A 156 -7.51 0.69 9.19
CA ASP A 156 -8.01 -0.69 9.10
C ASP A 156 -8.39 -1.20 10.48
N VAL A 157 -9.54 -1.85 10.57
CA VAL A 157 -9.97 -2.64 11.72
C VAL A 157 -10.16 -4.07 11.25
N LEU A 158 -9.29 -4.97 11.72
CA LEU A 158 -9.44 -6.40 11.49
C LEU A 158 -10.21 -7.02 12.64
N GLU A 159 -11.29 -7.72 12.34
CA GLU A 159 -12.17 -8.42 13.28
C GLU A 159 -12.17 -9.91 13.01
N ASN A 160 -12.04 -10.72 14.07
CA ASN A 160 -12.28 -12.17 14.00
C ASN A 160 -13.76 -12.45 14.28
N ARG A 161 -14.52 -12.81 13.23
CA ARG A 161 -15.92 -13.23 13.30
C ARG A 161 -16.09 -14.78 13.34
N ALA A 162 -14.96 -15.54 13.45
CA ALA A 162 -15.00 -16.98 13.69
C ALA A 162 -15.26 -17.29 15.18
N PHE A 163 -15.56 -18.56 15.48
CA PHE A 163 -15.78 -19.08 16.85
C PHE A 163 -14.51 -19.73 17.44
N ARG A 164 -13.34 -19.44 16.87
CA ARG A 164 -12.04 -19.95 17.30
C ARG A 164 -10.98 -18.84 17.14
N ASP A 165 -9.84 -19.04 17.78
CA ASP A 165 -8.69 -18.17 17.58
C ASP A 165 -8.24 -18.22 16.11
N GLU A 166 -8.02 -17.06 15.48
CA GLU A 166 -7.53 -16.99 14.10
C GLU A 166 -6.17 -16.27 14.06
N PRO A 167 -5.17 -16.91 13.43
CA PRO A 167 -3.89 -16.27 13.17
C PRO A 167 -4.04 -15.23 12.04
N TYR A 168 -3.24 -14.16 12.11
CA TYR A 168 -3.15 -13.18 11.02
C TYR A 168 -1.76 -12.57 10.93
N CYS A 169 -1.39 -12.15 9.74
CA CYS A 169 -0.29 -11.22 9.47
C CYS A 169 -0.77 -10.15 8.49
N LEU A 170 -0.17 -8.97 8.54
CA LEU A 170 -0.56 -7.83 7.72
C LEU A 170 0.68 -7.01 7.32
N LEU A 171 0.76 -6.65 6.05
CA LEU A 171 1.80 -5.78 5.50
C LEU A 171 1.16 -4.85 4.46
N TYR A 172 1.49 -3.56 4.56
CA TYR A 172 1.07 -2.52 3.64
C TYR A 172 2.22 -2.25 2.66
N HIS A 173 2.18 -2.85 1.48
CA HIS A 173 3.22 -2.72 0.46
C HIS A 173 3.05 -1.39 -0.29
N ILE A 174 3.70 -0.32 0.22
CA ILE A 174 3.62 1.04 -0.32
C ILE A 174 4.72 1.20 -1.36
N ASN A 175 4.36 1.16 -2.65
CA ASN A 175 5.31 1.16 -3.76
C ASN A 175 5.49 2.55 -4.35
N LEU A 176 6.66 3.13 -4.20
CA LEU A 176 7.02 4.42 -4.74
C LEU A 176 7.69 4.24 -6.11
N GLY A 177 7.39 5.12 -7.06
CA GLY A 177 7.85 5.03 -8.44
C GLY A 177 8.39 6.34 -9.00
N TYR A 178 8.88 6.27 -10.26
CA TYR A 178 9.36 7.44 -10.99
C TYR A 178 8.20 8.45 -11.24
N PRO A 179 8.44 9.78 -11.12
CA PRO A 179 9.72 10.46 -10.88
C PRO A 179 10.08 10.68 -9.40
N LEU A 180 9.24 10.26 -8.45
CA LEU A 180 9.55 10.39 -7.01
C LEU A 180 10.77 9.54 -6.64
N VAL A 181 10.81 8.28 -7.11
CA VAL A 181 12.00 7.43 -7.09
C VAL A 181 12.87 7.80 -8.28
N ASP A 182 13.99 8.47 -8.02
CA ASP A 182 15.01 8.79 -9.00
C ASP A 182 16.39 8.77 -8.34
N VAL A 183 17.44 8.73 -9.14
CA VAL A 183 18.83 8.66 -8.68
C VAL A 183 19.14 9.81 -7.72
N GLY A 184 19.66 9.46 -6.55
CA GLY A 184 20.01 10.39 -5.48
C GLY A 184 18.87 10.67 -4.48
N ALA A 185 17.67 10.13 -4.70
CA ALA A 185 16.66 10.11 -3.66
C ALA A 185 17.12 9.22 -2.49
N LYS A 186 16.64 9.53 -1.26
CA LYS A 186 17.07 8.84 -0.05
C LYS A 186 15.88 8.45 0.82
N VAL A 187 15.98 7.27 1.44
CA VAL A 187 15.11 6.88 2.54
C VAL A 187 15.59 7.56 3.81
N GLU A 188 14.71 8.25 4.51
CA GLU A 188 14.99 8.96 5.76
C GLU A 188 14.00 8.49 6.85
N GLY A 189 14.50 8.32 8.08
CA GLY A 189 13.68 7.97 9.25
C GLY A 189 14.51 7.66 10.48
N LYS A 190 13.84 7.50 11.62
CA LYS A 190 14.50 7.12 12.88
C LYS A 190 14.62 5.60 12.98
N ILE A 191 15.51 5.02 12.18
CA ILE A 191 15.77 3.58 12.15
C ILE A 191 16.61 3.20 13.36
N VAL A 192 16.10 2.28 14.19
CA VAL A 192 16.77 1.77 15.40
C VAL A 192 17.59 0.52 15.08
N LYS A 193 17.06 -0.32 14.16
CA LYS A 193 17.69 -1.59 13.78
C LYS A 193 17.38 -1.90 12.33
N THR A 194 18.35 -2.51 11.64
CA THR A 194 18.15 -3.05 10.29
C THR A 194 18.71 -4.46 10.22
N LEU A 195 17.97 -5.34 9.55
CA LEU A 195 18.41 -6.69 9.19
C LEU A 195 18.29 -6.83 7.67
N PRO A 196 19.34 -7.31 6.96
CA PRO A 196 19.22 -7.69 5.56
C PRO A 196 18.45 -9.01 5.43
N ARG A 197 17.65 -9.18 4.37
CA ARG A 197 16.90 -10.41 4.12
C ARG A 197 17.82 -11.62 3.84
N ASN A 198 18.94 -11.39 3.18
CA ASN A 198 19.87 -12.44 2.76
C ASN A 198 21.28 -11.86 2.53
N ALA A 199 22.24 -12.72 2.18
CA ALA A 199 23.64 -12.33 1.94
C ALA A 199 23.80 -11.35 0.76
N TRP A 200 22.88 -11.33 -0.21
CA TRP A 200 22.87 -10.34 -1.29
C TRP A 200 22.48 -8.95 -0.74
N ALA A 201 21.40 -8.87 0.01
CA ALA A 201 20.98 -7.62 0.66
C ALA A 201 22.05 -7.10 1.64
N GLU A 202 22.76 -7.99 2.37
CA GLU A 202 23.85 -7.62 3.24
C GLU A 202 24.98 -6.90 2.51
N LYS A 203 25.36 -7.37 1.32
CA LYS A 203 26.38 -6.71 0.47
C LYS A 203 25.95 -5.31 0.01
N GLN A 204 24.64 -5.05 -0.08
CA GLN A 204 24.08 -3.76 -0.52
C GLN A 204 23.83 -2.78 0.65
N MET A 205 24.00 -3.20 1.92
CA MET A 205 23.74 -2.37 3.10
C MET A 205 24.43 -1.01 3.11
N PRO A 206 25.68 -0.83 2.63
CA PRO A 206 26.33 0.49 2.65
C PRO A 206 25.55 1.59 1.91
N LYS A 207 24.67 1.21 0.97
CA LYS A 207 23.83 2.13 0.19
C LYS A 207 22.33 1.84 0.33
N MET A 208 21.96 1.14 1.39
CA MET A 208 20.57 0.69 1.58
C MET A 208 19.55 1.84 1.53
N LEU A 209 19.89 3.01 2.05
CA LEU A 209 19.00 4.18 2.11
C LEU A 209 19.09 5.10 0.87
N GLU A 210 19.91 4.77 -0.12
CA GLU A 210 20.11 5.57 -1.32
C GLU A 210 19.46 4.91 -2.54
N VAL A 211 18.90 5.72 -3.43
CA VAL A 211 18.44 5.28 -4.74
C VAL A 211 19.59 5.45 -5.74
N GLU A 212 20.15 4.31 -6.17
CA GLU A 212 21.22 4.23 -7.16
C GLU A 212 20.65 4.15 -8.59
N PRO A 213 21.46 4.38 -9.63
CA PRO A 213 21.03 4.23 -11.02
C PRO A 213 20.46 2.83 -11.32
N PRO A 214 19.49 2.73 -12.26
CA PRO A 214 19.02 1.43 -12.72
C PRO A 214 20.15 0.60 -13.33
N ALA A 215 20.04 -0.71 -13.22
CA ALA A 215 21.00 -1.65 -13.79
C ALA A 215 20.27 -2.86 -14.35
N ASP A 216 20.74 -3.37 -15.50
CA ASP A 216 20.16 -4.56 -16.11
C ASP A 216 20.37 -5.79 -15.23
N ASN A 217 19.38 -6.66 -15.17
CA ASN A 217 19.41 -7.92 -14.42
C ASN A 217 19.76 -7.77 -12.92
N PHE A 218 19.46 -6.61 -12.32
CA PHE A 218 19.68 -6.40 -10.88
C PHE A 218 18.63 -7.19 -10.07
N GLU A 219 19.11 -7.99 -9.13
CA GLU A 219 18.26 -8.72 -8.18
C GLU A 219 17.71 -7.75 -7.13
N GLU A 220 16.42 -7.90 -6.78
CA GLU A 220 15.80 -7.11 -5.72
C GLU A 220 16.51 -7.26 -4.36
N VAL A 221 16.40 -6.23 -3.52
CA VAL A 221 16.90 -6.28 -2.16
C VAL A 221 15.79 -5.92 -1.17
N CYS A 222 15.83 -6.57 0.01
CA CYS A 222 14.93 -6.26 1.11
C CYS A 222 15.71 -6.05 2.40
N TYR A 223 15.27 -5.04 3.15
CA TYR A 223 15.75 -4.76 4.50
C TYR A 223 14.58 -4.71 5.47
N PHE A 224 14.81 -5.23 6.68
CA PHE A 224 13.83 -5.20 7.75
C PHE A 224 14.23 -4.14 8.77
N HIS A 225 13.46 -3.06 8.84
CA HIS A 225 13.73 -1.93 9.71
C HIS A 225 12.83 -1.93 10.93
N GLU A 226 13.40 -1.73 12.10
CA GLU A 226 12.68 -1.28 13.28
C GLU A 226 12.86 0.24 13.42
N THR A 227 11.76 0.97 13.51
CA THR A 227 11.76 2.43 13.63
C THR A 227 11.36 2.85 15.05
N ALA A 228 11.85 3.99 15.51
CA ALA A 228 11.48 4.52 16.82
C ALA A 228 10.02 4.97 16.89
N ASP A 229 9.49 5.53 15.80
CA ASP A 229 8.22 6.27 15.75
C ASP A 229 7.23 5.80 14.68
N GLY A 230 7.54 4.73 13.93
CA GLY A 230 6.68 4.24 12.85
C GLY A 230 6.66 5.14 11.62
N VAL A 231 7.77 5.84 11.33
CA VAL A 231 7.86 6.80 10.23
C VAL A 231 9.07 6.51 9.35
N LEU A 232 8.84 6.35 8.04
CA LEU A 232 9.86 6.38 7.01
C LEU A 232 9.44 7.32 5.88
N SER A 233 10.39 7.98 5.24
CA SER A 233 10.15 8.89 4.11
C SER A 233 11.11 8.59 2.98
N LEU A 234 10.65 8.76 1.74
CA LEU A 234 11.53 8.92 0.58
C LEU A 234 11.64 10.40 0.25
N VAL A 235 12.85 10.91 0.18
CA VAL A 235 13.13 12.32 -0.10
C VAL A 235 13.87 12.45 -1.41
N ASN A 236 13.27 13.12 -2.38
CA ASN A 236 13.89 13.47 -3.65
C ASN A 236 14.10 14.99 -3.71
N ARG A 237 15.31 15.45 -3.33
CA ARG A 237 15.64 16.88 -3.30
C ARG A 237 15.72 17.50 -4.71
N LYS A 238 16.08 16.70 -5.73
CA LYS A 238 16.13 17.15 -7.12
C LYS A 238 14.71 17.42 -7.66
N LEU A 239 13.76 16.58 -7.29
CA LEU A 239 12.34 16.76 -7.62
C LEU A 239 11.65 17.79 -6.70
N GLY A 240 12.26 18.11 -5.54
CA GLY A 240 11.67 19.00 -4.53
C GLY A 240 10.50 18.34 -3.78
N LYS A 241 10.54 17.02 -3.54
CA LYS A 241 9.42 16.31 -2.87
C LYS A 241 9.90 15.34 -1.78
N ARG A 242 9.07 15.24 -0.75
CA ARG A 242 9.13 14.23 0.31
C ARG A 242 7.84 13.42 0.30
N PHE A 243 7.96 12.10 0.31
CA PHE A 243 6.85 11.17 0.54
C PHE A 243 7.05 10.49 1.89
N THR A 244 6.10 10.63 2.80
CA THR A 244 6.17 10.08 4.15
C THR A 244 5.12 9.00 4.34
N VAL A 245 5.55 7.84 4.85
CA VAL A 245 4.70 6.79 5.37
C VAL A 245 4.78 6.82 6.89
N LYS A 246 3.67 7.17 7.57
CA LYS A 246 3.53 7.09 9.01
C LYS A 246 2.56 5.96 9.36
N SER A 247 2.96 5.07 10.26
CA SER A 247 2.17 3.91 10.64
C SER A 247 2.09 3.72 12.15
N SER A 248 1.03 3.05 12.59
CA SER A 248 0.94 2.50 13.96
C SER A 248 1.91 1.34 14.19
N HIS A 249 2.43 0.73 13.12
CA HIS A 249 3.46 -0.30 13.19
C HIS A 249 4.84 0.34 13.14
N LYS A 250 5.76 -0.17 13.96
CA LYS A 250 7.17 0.30 14.00
C LYS A 250 8.09 -0.55 13.13
N ARG A 251 7.61 -1.69 12.63
CA ARG A 251 8.33 -2.57 11.73
C ARG A 251 8.01 -2.21 10.28
N PHE A 252 9.05 -2.11 9.46
CA PHE A 252 8.95 -1.86 8.04
C PHE A 252 9.79 -2.86 7.27
N VAL A 253 9.32 -3.23 6.10
CA VAL A 253 10.19 -3.76 5.05
C VAL A 253 10.52 -2.61 4.11
N GLU A 254 11.78 -2.41 3.79
CA GLU A 254 12.22 -1.64 2.64
C GLU A 254 12.52 -2.62 1.52
N TRP A 255 11.65 -2.70 0.54
CA TRP A 255 11.90 -3.45 -0.69
C TRP A 255 12.39 -2.50 -1.76
N LYS A 256 13.43 -2.90 -2.46
CA LYS A 256 14.05 -2.10 -3.51
C LYS A 256 14.33 -2.93 -4.75
N SER A 257 13.90 -2.44 -5.89
CA SER A 257 14.36 -2.90 -7.18
C SER A 257 14.96 -1.73 -7.96
N ARG A 258 16.17 -1.92 -8.47
CA ARG A 258 16.78 -1.03 -9.45
C ARG A 258 17.00 -1.72 -10.79
N ALA A 259 16.30 -2.83 -11.03
CA ALA A 259 16.29 -3.46 -12.35
C ALA A 259 15.71 -2.50 -13.39
N SER A 260 16.34 -2.45 -14.57
CA SER A 260 15.84 -1.66 -15.70
C SER A 260 14.41 -2.04 -16.05
N GLY A 261 13.48 -1.07 -15.98
CA GLY A 261 12.03 -1.26 -16.19
C GLY A 261 11.22 -1.68 -14.95
N ASP A 262 11.88 -2.09 -13.86
CA ASP A 262 11.23 -2.39 -12.56
C ASP A 262 11.87 -1.56 -11.43
N PHE A 263 11.97 -0.24 -11.66
CA PHE A 263 12.70 0.70 -10.81
C PHE A 263 11.78 1.29 -9.73
N THR A 264 11.98 0.88 -8.47
CA THR A 264 11.06 1.19 -7.36
C THR A 264 11.73 1.11 -6.00
N VAL A 265 11.14 1.79 -5.02
CA VAL A 265 11.38 1.62 -3.58
C VAL A 265 10.03 1.45 -2.91
N ALA A 266 9.87 0.41 -2.09
CA ALA A 266 8.70 0.28 -1.24
C ALA A 266 9.06 0.51 0.23
N LEU A 267 8.14 1.13 0.97
CA LEU A 267 8.20 1.34 2.41
C LEU A 267 6.97 0.68 3.02
N GLU A 268 7.18 -0.46 3.70
CA GLU A 268 6.10 -1.40 3.99
C GLU A 268 5.92 -1.61 5.50
N PRO A 269 5.07 -0.82 6.17
CA PRO A 269 4.74 -1.09 7.57
C PRO A 269 4.04 -2.43 7.71
N CYS A 270 4.44 -3.22 8.71
CA CYS A 270 3.97 -4.59 8.87
C CYS A 270 3.84 -5.05 10.33
N THR A 271 3.06 -6.11 10.54
CA THR A 271 2.93 -6.79 11.84
C THR A 271 4.09 -7.75 12.09
N SER A 272 4.68 -8.28 11.03
CA SER A 272 5.77 -9.28 11.07
C SER A 272 6.70 -9.10 9.88
N TRP A 273 7.93 -9.58 10.04
CA TRP A 273 8.91 -9.74 8.94
C TRP A 273 8.94 -11.19 8.48
N LEU A 274 9.40 -11.41 7.28
CA LEU A 274 9.81 -12.69 6.75
C LEU A 274 11.35 -12.76 6.79
N ASP A 275 11.90 -12.77 8.01
CA ASP A 275 13.36 -12.81 8.27
C ASP A 275 13.91 -14.24 8.25
N ASP A 276 13.26 -15.19 8.91
CA ASP A 276 13.55 -16.62 8.91
C ASP A 276 12.28 -17.46 8.74
N LYS A 277 11.19 -17.00 9.39
CA LYS A 277 9.86 -17.60 9.30
C LYS A 277 8.79 -16.53 9.52
N LEU A 278 7.65 -16.73 8.90
CA LEU A 278 6.49 -15.89 9.13
C LEU A 278 5.95 -16.09 10.55
N ARG A 279 5.73 -14.98 11.26
CA ARG A 279 5.13 -14.95 12.58
C ARG A 279 3.74 -14.34 12.51
N PHE A 280 2.79 -15.04 13.09
CA PHE A 280 1.41 -14.59 13.15
C PHE A 280 1.11 -13.95 14.52
N SER A 281 0.28 -12.91 14.49
CA SER A 281 -0.51 -12.48 15.63
C SER A 281 -1.80 -13.28 15.68
N THR A 282 -2.46 -13.35 16.85
CA THR A 282 -3.71 -14.10 17.01
C THR A 282 -4.83 -13.20 17.48
N LEU A 283 -5.99 -13.31 16.86
CA LEU A 283 -7.23 -12.70 17.30
C LEU A 283 -8.17 -13.75 17.88
N LYS A 284 -8.64 -13.52 19.11
CA LYS A 284 -9.69 -14.33 19.73
C LYS A 284 -11.05 -14.08 19.05
N PRO A 285 -12.05 -14.99 19.20
CA PRO A 285 -13.40 -14.74 18.73
C PRO A 285 -13.93 -13.38 19.20
N GLY A 286 -14.47 -12.57 18.26
CA GLY A 286 -14.90 -11.20 18.50
C GLY A 286 -13.79 -10.18 18.73
N GLY A 287 -12.52 -10.63 18.74
CA GLY A 287 -11.36 -9.74 18.91
C GLY A 287 -11.17 -8.82 17.71
N ARG A 288 -10.68 -7.61 17.99
CA ARG A 288 -10.41 -6.58 16.97
C ARG A 288 -9.02 -5.99 17.16
N VAL A 289 -8.36 -5.68 16.06
CA VAL A 289 -7.10 -4.91 16.05
C VAL A 289 -7.23 -3.76 15.06
N ARG A 290 -6.68 -2.60 15.43
CA ARG A 290 -6.67 -1.41 14.59
C ARG A 290 -5.26 -1.12 14.10
N SER A 291 -5.13 -0.85 12.80
CA SER A 291 -3.92 -0.34 12.16
C SER A 291 -4.22 0.99 11.49
N THR A 292 -3.23 1.88 11.48
CA THR A 292 -3.34 3.17 10.76
C THR A 292 -2.08 3.37 9.93
N VAL A 293 -2.28 3.79 8.68
CA VAL A 293 -1.23 4.23 7.78
C VAL A 293 -1.62 5.60 7.21
N VAL A 294 -0.71 6.55 7.26
CA VAL A 294 -0.88 7.88 6.66
C VAL A 294 0.18 8.05 5.58
N LEU A 295 -0.27 8.32 4.37
CA LEU A 295 0.55 8.69 3.23
C LEU A 295 0.51 10.21 3.09
N ARG A 296 1.66 10.86 3.16
CA ARG A 296 1.77 12.32 3.01
C ARG A 296 2.83 12.67 1.97
N VAL A 297 2.48 13.60 1.09
CA VAL A 297 3.42 14.14 0.08
C VAL A 297 3.60 15.63 0.32
N GLU A 298 4.85 16.09 0.36
CA GLU A 298 5.17 17.50 0.63
C GLU A 298 6.11 18.03 -0.44
N ASP A 299 5.92 19.30 -0.81
CA ASP A 299 6.92 20.08 -1.53
C ASP A 299 8.01 20.53 -0.53
N LEU A 300 9.31 20.44 -0.92
CA LEU A 300 10.49 20.77 -0.09
C LEU A 300 10.89 22.22 -0.27
#